data_83d11dde8ed0422e8cf69c1875ea11b6
#
_entry.id   83d11dde8ed0422e8cf69c1875ea11b6
#
_cell.length_a   1.000
_cell.length_b   1.000
_cell.length_c   1.000
_cell.angle_alpha   90.00
_cell.angle_beta   90.00
_cell.angle_gamma   90.00
#
_symmetry.space_group_name_H-M   'P 1'
#
loop_
_entity.id
_entity.type
_entity.pdbx_description
1 polymer ?
#
loop_
_entity_poly.entity_id
_entity_poly.type
_entity_poly.pdbx_seq_one_letter_code
_entity_poly.pdbx_strand_id
1 'polypeptide(L)'
;FYNTRMIGGFTMKHKLKDPGSAITHGIGMLLAVAGATPLIVKAARSADVLHVFAVSVFILTMILLYLASTLYHSVSSTAKVNRRLKKMDHMMIFVMIAGSYTPVCLIVLHNRIGYILCALVWSIAVLGIILKGCWITCPKWLSSVLYIAMGWLCVLAFVPIFHALPRAGFDWLLAGGIIYTI
;
A
#
# COMPACT_ATOMS: atom_id res chain seq x y z
N PHE A 1 -6.10 -1.30 -26.29
CA PHE A 1 -7.34 -0.51 -26.43
C PHE A 1 -6.96 0.88 -26.87
N TYR A 2 -7.29 1.24 -28.15
CA TYR A 2 -7.05 2.57 -28.73
C TYR A 2 -8.35 3.37 -28.62
N ASN A 3 -8.36 4.41 -27.83
CA ASN A 3 -9.44 5.40 -27.86
C ASN A 3 -8.94 6.60 -28.68
N THR A 4 -9.46 6.75 -29.90
CA THR A 4 -9.06 7.82 -30.83
C THR A 4 -10.10 8.93 -30.75
N ARG A 5 -9.76 10.07 -30.18
CA ARG A 5 -10.57 11.29 -30.26
C ARG A 5 -10.00 12.20 -31.35
N MET A 6 -10.78 12.46 -32.37
CA MET A 6 -10.47 13.43 -33.43
C MET A 6 -10.86 14.84 -32.98
N ILE A 7 -9.91 15.72 -32.79
CA ILE A 7 -10.12 17.15 -32.62
C ILE A 7 -9.14 17.85 -33.57
N GLY A 8 -9.67 18.51 -34.61
CA GLY A 8 -8.89 19.37 -35.50
C GLY A 8 -7.79 18.68 -36.31
N GLY A 9 -8.05 17.49 -36.89
CA GLY A 9 -7.11 16.81 -37.80
C GLY A 9 -5.88 16.17 -37.16
N PHE A 10 -5.71 16.27 -35.86
CA PHE A 10 -4.61 15.64 -35.13
C PHE A 10 -5.12 14.38 -34.38
N THR A 11 -4.65 13.21 -34.75
CA THR A 11 -4.94 11.95 -34.02
C THR A 11 -4.06 11.89 -32.78
N MET A 12 -4.60 12.29 -31.60
CA MET A 12 -3.94 12.02 -30.32
C MET A 12 -4.13 10.54 -29.96
N LYS A 13 -3.12 9.72 -30.25
CA LYS A 13 -3.05 8.35 -29.76
C LYS A 13 -2.75 8.40 -28.26
N HIS A 14 -3.77 8.28 -27.39
CA HIS A 14 -3.56 8.06 -25.96
C HIS A 14 -2.98 6.66 -25.75
N LYS A 15 -1.66 6.55 -25.80
CA LYS A 15 -0.95 5.33 -25.47
C LYS A 15 -0.78 5.30 -23.95
N LEU A 16 -1.25 4.23 -23.29
CA LEU A 16 -0.91 4.00 -21.90
C LEU A 16 0.61 4.02 -21.74
N LYS A 17 1.10 4.71 -20.73
CA LYS A 17 2.53 4.88 -20.48
C LYS A 17 3.23 3.54 -20.24
N ASP A 18 2.61 2.68 -19.43
CA ASP A 18 3.08 1.34 -19.08
C ASP A 18 1.86 0.42 -18.91
N PRO A 19 1.40 -0.23 -20.02
CA PRO A 19 0.14 -0.98 -20.02
C PRO A 19 0.11 -2.14 -19.05
N GLY A 20 1.23 -2.86 -18.89
CA GLY A 20 1.31 -4.02 -18.00
C GLY A 20 1.02 -3.63 -16.54
N SER A 21 1.79 -2.68 -16.01
CA SER A 21 1.62 -2.19 -14.65
C SER A 21 0.28 -1.48 -14.45
N ALA A 22 -0.19 -0.70 -15.44
CA ALA A 22 -1.48 -0.03 -15.37
C ALA A 22 -2.65 -1.01 -15.21
N ILE A 23 -2.65 -2.11 -15.96
CA ILE A 23 -3.70 -3.14 -15.93
C ILE A 23 -3.62 -3.94 -14.63
N THR A 24 -2.44 -4.44 -14.25
CA THR A 24 -2.30 -5.27 -13.04
C THR A 24 -2.65 -4.51 -11.78
N HIS A 25 -2.21 -3.24 -11.65
CA HIS A 25 -2.55 -2.41 -10.51
C HIS A 25 -4.02 -1.96 -10.54
N GLY A 26 -4.59 -1.72 -11.72
CA GLY A 26 -6.02 -1.46 -11.86
C GLY A 26 -6.88 -2.64 -11.40
N ILE A 27 -6.51 -3.87 -11.75
CA ILE A 27 -7.15 -5.09 -11.26
C ILE A 27 -6.98 -5.18 -9.73
N GLY A 28 -5.78 -4.93 -9.20
CA GLY A 28 -5.53 -4.91 -7.76
C GLY A 28 -6.43 -3.91 -7.02
N MET A 29 -6.63 -2.71 -7.58
CA MET A 29 -7.55 -1.71 -7.04
C MET A 29 -8.99 -2.21 -7.01
N LEU A 30 -9.47 -2.82 -8.10
CA LEU A 30 -10.83 -3.36 -8.16
C LEU A 30 -11.04 -4.49 -7.14
N LEU A 31 -10.06 -5.38 -6.99
CA LEU A 31 -10.09 -6.44 -5.98
C LEU A 31 -10.09 -5.89 -4.55
N ALA A 32 -9.29 -4.84 -4.29
CA ALA A 32 -9.28 -4.16 -2.99
C ALA A 32 -10.62 -3.52 -2.66
N VAL A 33 -11.26 -2.86 -3.62
CA VAL A 33 -12.62 -2.28 -3.47
C VAL A 33 -13.66 -3.39 -3.25
N ALA A 34 -13.61 -4.46 -4.03
CA ALA A 34 -14.54 -5.59 -3.87
C ALA A 34 -14.39 -6.28 -2.51
N GLY A 35 -13.14 -6.43 -2.03
CA GLY A 35 -12.82 -6.99 -0.72
C GLY A 35 -13.15 -6.09 0.47
N ALA A 36 -13.33 -4.78 0.25
CA ALA A 36 -13.59 -3.81 1.32
C ALA A 36 -14.87 -4.13 2.11
N THR A 37 -15.98 -4.34 1.39
CA THR A 37 -17.28 -4.60 2.03
C THR A 37 -17.27 -5.83 2.93
N PRO A 38 -16.89 -7.04 2.47
CA PRO A 38 -16.89 -8.22 3.33
C PRO A 38 -15.93 -8.11 4.52
N LEU A 39 -14.78 -7.46 4.35
CA LEU A 39 -13.82 -7.25 5.43
C LEU A 39 -14.35 -6.28 6.50
N ILE A 40 -14.94 -5.16 6.09
CA ILE A 40 -15.54 -4.18 7.02
C ILE A 40 -16.74 -4.78 7.75
N VAL A 41 -17.61 -5.50 7.02
CA VAL A 41 -18.76 -6.19 7.64
C VAL A 41 -18.29 -7.22 8.67
N LYS A 42 -17.25 -7.99 8.35
CA LYS A 42 -16.66 -8.94 9.30
C LYS A 42 -16.07 -8.24 10.52
N ALA A 43 -15.36 -7.13 10.33
CA ALA A 43 -14.82 -6.34 11.43
C ALA A 43 -15.93 -5.73 12.30
N ALA A 44 -17.01 -5.24 11.71
CA ALA A 44 -18.15 -4.67 12.43
C ALA A 44 -18.89 -5.70 13.30
N ARG A 45 -18.86 -6.99 12.93
CA ARG A 45 -19.45 -8.08 13.72
C ARG A 45 -18.70 -8.36 15.03
N SER A 46 -17.46 -7.90 15.19
CA SER A 46 -16.70 -8.03 16.45
C SER A 46 -17.19 -7.09 17.56
N ALA A 47 -18.12 -6.18 17.25
CA ALA A 47 -18.63 -5.13 18.15
C ALA A 47 -17.53 -4.19 18.73
N ASP A 48 -16.32 -4.24 18.20
CA ASP A 48 -15.19 -3.41 18.60
C ASP A 48 -14.87 -2.38 17.50
N VAL A 49 -15.00 -1.11 17.83
CA VAL A 49 -14.71 0.02 16.94
C VAL A 49 -13.27 -0.01 16.44
N LEU A 50 -12.34 -0.52 17.26
CA LEU A 50 -10.92 -0.62 16.90
C LEU A 50 -10.71 -1.59 15.73
N HIS A 51 -11.48 -2.68 15.67
CA HIS A 51 -11.44 -3.62 14.53
C HIS A 51 -11.86 -2.95 13.23
N VAL A 52 -12.97 -2.22 13.25
CA VAL A 52 -13.46 -1.48 12.09
C VAL A 52 -12.45 -0.44 11.65
N PHE A 53 -11.91 0.33 12.59
CA PHE A 53 -10.90 1.34 12.32
C PHE A 53 -9.65 0.72 11.66
N ALA A 54 -9.05 -0.29 12.29
CA ALA A 54 -7.81 -0.89 11.82
C ALA A 54 -7.95 -1.54 10.42
N VAL A 55 -9.06 -2.26 10.19
CA VAL A 55 -9.37 -2.87 8.90
C VAL A 55 -9.65 -1.80 7.85
N SER A 56 -10.34 -0.72 8.19
CA SER A 56 -10.61 0.39 7.26
C SER A 56 -9.32 1.11 6.86
N VAL A 57 -8.39 1.34 7.79
CA VAL A 57 -7.06 1.91 7.48
C VAL A 57 -6.32 1.02 6.49
N PHE A 58 -6.26 -0.29 6.73
CA PHE A 58 -5.61 -1.24 5.82
C PHE A 58 -6.20 -1.19 4.41
N ILE A 59 -7.53 -1.28 4.30
CA ILE A 59 -8.22 -1.29 3.01
C ILE A 59 -8.00 0.04 2.28
N LEU A 60 -8.16 1.16 2.98
CA LEU A 60 -7.99 2.49 2.41
C LEU A 60 -6.57 2.69 1.85
N THR A 61 -5.55 2.30 2.62
CA THR A 61 -4.15 2.43 2.18
C THR A 61 -3.85 1.55 0.97
N MET A 62 -4.44 0.36 0.89
CA MET A 62 -4.32 -0.55 -0.26
C MET A 62 -4.98 0.03 -1.52
N ILE A 63 -6.20 0.57 -1.40
CA ILE A 63 -6.89 1.24 -2.51
C ILE A 63 -6.10 2.45 -2.99
N LEU A 64 -5.59 3.28 -2.07
CA LEU A 64 -4.81 4.47 -2.40
C LEU A 64 -3.50 4.13 -3.11
N LEU A 65 -2.80 3.07 -2.68
CA LEU A 65 -1.60 2.60 -3.37
C LEU A 65 -1.91 2.18 -4.81
N TYR A 66 -2.88 1.29 -5.00
CA TYR A 66 -3.22 0.80 -6.32
C TYR A 66 -3.78 1.90 -7.22
N LEU A 67 -4.56 2.84 -6.69
CA LEU A 67 -5.04 4.00 -7.42
C LEU A 67 -3.87 4.89 -7.88
N ALA A 68 -2.98 5.27 -6.97
CA ALA A 68 -1.82 6.11 -7.29
C ALA A 68 -0.94 5.46 -8.35
N SER A 69 -0.69 4.16 -8.22
CA SER A 69 0.13 3.40 -9.15
C SER A 69 -0.55 3.24 -10.51
N THR A 70 -1.85 2.92 -10.54
CA THR A 70 -2.62 2.85 -11.79
C THR A 70 -2.57 4.18 -12.54
N LEU A 71 -2.78 5.30 -11.83
CA LEU A 71 -2.70 6.63 -12.43
C LEU A 71 -1.29 6.94 -12.98
N TYR A 72 -0.24 6.62 -12.22
CA TYR A 72 1.14 6.87 -12.66
C TYR A 72 1.51 6.08 -13.91
N HIS A 73 1.07 4.82 -14.01
CA HIS A 73 1.37 3.94 -15.15
C HIS A 73 0.42 4.12 -16.34
N SER A 74 -0.78 4.68 -16.12
CA SER A 74 -1.76 4.94 -17.19
C SER A 74 -1.54 6.28 -17.87
N VAL A 75 -1.19 7.33 -17.11
CA VAL A 75 -1.18 8.70 -17.62
C VAL A 75 0.16 9.05 -18.24
N SER A 76 0.13 9.38 -19.54
CA SER A 76 1.24 10.04 -20.24
C SER A 76 0.89 11.53 -20.41
N SER A 77 1.62 12.40 -19.73
CA SER A 77 1.35 13.84 -19.69
C SER A 77 2.65 14.63 -19.63
N THR A 78 2.59 15.89 -19.23
CA THR A 78 3.77 16.76 -19.10
C THR A 78 4.77 16.21 -18.07
N ALA A 79 6.06 16.56 -18.22
CA ALA A 79 7.11 16.16 -17.29
C ALA A 79 6.78 16.51 -15.82
N LYS A 80 6.10 17.65 -15.59
CA LYS A 80 5.67 18.11 -14.27
C LYS A 80 4.61 17.19 -13.67
N VAL A 81 3.59 16.82 -14.45
CA VAL A 81 2.51 15.91 -14.02
C VAL A 81 3.07 14.51 -13.77
N ASN A 82 3.86 13.96 -14.70
CA ASN A 82 4.46 12.64 -14.55
C ASN A 82 5.36 12.56 -13.30
N ARG A 83 6.08 13.63 -12.97
CA ARG A 83 6.89 13.71 -11.75
C ARG A 83 6.03 13.68 -10.49
N ARG A 84 4.89 14.39 -10.47
CA ARG A 84 3.96 14.39 -9.33
C ARG A 84 3.33 13.01 -9.12
N LEU A 85 2.85 12.38 -10.20
CA LEU A 85 2.29 11.03 -10.15
C LEU A 85 3.31 10.01 -9.64
N LYS A 86 4.57 10.10 -10.13
CA LYS A 86 5.66 9.25 -9.64
C LYS A 86 5.92 9.44 -8.14
N LYS A 87 5.90 10.69 -7.65
CA LYS A 87 6.04 10.97 -6.20
C LYS A 87 4.93 10.29 -5.41
N MET A 88 3.69 10.50 -5.83
CA MET A 88 2.51 9.95 -5.16
C MET A 88 2.56 8.42 -5.10
N ASP A 89 2.85 7.76 -6.22
CA ASP A 89 3.01 6.32 -6.30
C ASP A 89 4.04 5.79 -5.27
N HIS A 90 5.25 6.37 -5.25
CA HIS A 90 6.29 5.95 -4.30
C HIS A 90 5.98 6.30 -2.83
N MET A 91 5.26 7.39 -2.57
CA MET A 91 4.85 7.76 -1.21
C MET A 91 3.80 6.79 -0.66
N MET A 92 2.88 6.32 -1.53
CA MET A 92 1.83 5.37 -1.13
C MET A 92 2.37 4.01 -0.73
N ILE A 93 3.58 3.62 -1.15
CA ILE A 93 4.22 2.38 -0.67
C ILE A 93 4.45 2.45 0.85
N PHE A 94 5.00 3.56 1.36
CA PHE A 94 5.17 3.75 2.81
C PHE A 94 3.85 3.68 3.56
N VAL A 95 2.82 4.34 3.01
CA VAL A 95 1.48 4.37 3.59
C VAL A 95 0.87 2.96 3.62
N MET A 96 1.03 2.18 2.55
CA MET A 96 0.52 0.82 2.48
C MET A 96 1.24 -0.11 3.45
N ILE A 97 2.57 -0.01 3.58
CA ILE A 97 3.30 -0.81 4.57
C ILE A 97 2.78 -0.50 5.98
N ALA A 98 2.66 0.79 6.35
CA ALA A 98 2.12 1.17 7.67
C ALA A 98 0.66 0.72 7.85
N GLY A 99 -0.16 0.85 6.80
CA GLY A 99 -1.54 0.39 6.80
C GLY A 99 -1.68 -1.11 7.04
N SER A 100 -0.80 -1.94 6.47
CA SER A 100 -0.79 -3.39 6.67
C SER A 100 -0.40 -3.80 8.10
N TYR A 101 0.45 -3.03 8.77
CA TYR A 101 0.78 -3.23 10.18
C TYR A 101 -0.39 -2.90 11.11
N THR A 102 -1.25 -1.96 10.74
CA THR A 102 -2.28 -1.43 11.62
C THR A 102 -3.19 -2.52 12.21
N PRO A 103 -3.80 -3.45 11.44
CA PRO A 103 -4.61 -4.51 12.04
C PRO A 103 -3.79 -5.51 12.86
N VAL A 104 -2.56 -5.83 12.45
CA VAL A 104 -1.69 -6.73 13.22
C VAL A 104 -1.35 -6.14 14.58
N CYS A 105 -1.01 -4.85 14.61
CA CYS A 105 -0.64 -4.16 15.85
C CYS A 105 -1.84 -3.91 16.78
N LEU A 106 -2.97 -3.47 16.22
CA LEU A 106 -4.10 -3.01 17.01
C LEU A 106 -5.11 -4.11 17.34
N ILE A 107 -5.20 -5.18 16.52
CA ILE A 107 -6.14 -6.28 16.73
C ILE A 107 -5.41 -7.52 17.24
N VAL A 108 -4.37 -7.98 16.51
CA VAL A 108 -3.71 -9.25 16.83
C VAL A 108 -2.87 -9.13 18.11
N LEU A 109 -2.00 -8.14 18.17
CA LEU A 109 -1.15 -7.92 19.35
C LEU A 109 -1.93 -7.26 20.49
N HIS A 110 -2.69 -6.23 20.20
CA HIS A 110 -3.54 -5.47 21.15
C HIS A 110 -2.91 -5.24 22.52
N ASN A 111 -1.61 -4.90 22.53
CA ASN A 111 -0.82 -4.71 23.73
C ASN A 111 0.22 -3.59 23.54
N ARG A 112 1.00 -3.31 24.57
CA ARG A 112 2.02 -2.24 24.55
C ARG A 112 3.02 -2.40 23.39
N ILE A 113 3.43 -3.64 23.07
CA ILE A 113 4.36 -3.92 21.95
C ILE A 113 3.70 -3.54 20.61
N GLY A 114 2.45 -3.95 20.41
CA GLY A 114 1.68 -3.61 19.22
C GLY A 114 1.52 -2.11 19.04
N TYR A 115 1.16 -1.37 20.09
CA TYR A 115 1.02 0.09 20.00
C TYR A 115 2.34 0.80 19.69
N ILE A 116 3.45 0.38 20.32
CA ILE A 116 4.78 0.94 20.03
C ILE A 116 5.20 0.63 18.58
N LEU A 117 5.00 -0.61 18.14
CA LEU A 117 5.33 -1.01 16.76
C LEU A 117 4.49 -0.22 15.74
N CYS A 118 3.19 -0.05 16.00
CA CYS A 118 2.31 0.75 15.14
C CYS A 118 2.79 2.20 15.04
N ALA A 119 3.09 2.84 16.17
CA ALA A 119 3.61 4.20 16.22
C ALA A 119 4.95 4.33 15.49
N LEU A 120 5.87 3.37 15.67
CA LEU A 120 7.17 3.34 15.00
C LEU A 120 7.01 3.25 13.48
N VAL A 121 6.19 2.31 12.99
CA VAL A 121 6.00 2.09 11.55
C VAL A 121 5.34 3.30 10.90
N TRP A 122 4.32 3.90 11.51
CA TRP A 122 3.71 5.13 11.01
C TRP A 122 4.67 6.33 11.03
N SER A 123 5.52 6.45 12.05
CA SER A 123 6.56 7.49 12.12
C SER A 123 7.55 7.35 10.95
N ILE A 124 8.02 6.12 10.68
CA ILE A 124 8.90 5.85 9.54
C ILE A 124 8.18 6.13 8.22
N ALA A 125 6.89 5.81 8.10
CA ALA A 125 6.12 6.13 6.91
C ALA A 125 6.05 7.64 6.65
N VAL A 126 5.78 8.44 7.67
CA VAL A 126 5.77 9.91 7.57
C VAL A 126 7.13 10.44 7.13
N LEU A 127 8.22 9.96 7.74
CA LEU A 127 9.59 10.34 7.34
C LEU A 127 9.89 9.94 5.88
N GLY A 128 9.45 8.75 5.46
CA GLY A 128 9.60 8.28 4.08
C GLY A 128 8.82 9.13 3.08
N ILE A 129 7.61 9.56 3.44
CA ILE A 129 6.79 10.47 2.64
C ILE A 129 7.50 11.83 2.49
N ILE A 130 8.00 12.39 3.57
CA ILE A 130 8.76 13.65 3.56
C ILE A 130 10.01 13.51 2.68
N LEU A 131 10.77 12.43 2.86
CA LEU A 131 11.94 12.13 2.05
C LEU A 131 11.62 12.12 0.56
N LYS A 132 10.57 11.37 0.16
CA LYS A 132 10.13 11.29 -1.26
C LYS A 132 9.54 12.61 -1.77
N GLY A 133 8.86 13.34 -0.91
CA GLY A 133 8.35 14.67 -1.22
C GLY A 133 9.47 15.66 -1.56
N CYS A 134 10.53 15.69 -0.76
CA CYS A 134 11.67 16.60 -0.90
C CYS A 134 12.71 16.10 -1.92
N TRP A 135 13.01 14.80 -1.93
CA TRP A 135 14.08 14.21 -2.74
C TRP A 135 13.58 13.13 -3.70
N ILE A 136 12.94 13.52 -4.82
CA ILE A 136 12.40 12.58 -5.80
C ILE A 136 13.47 11.81 -6.60
N THR A 137 14.66 12.40 -6.72
CA THR A 137 15.81 11.80 -7.41
C THR A 137 16.61 10.85 -6.52
N CYS A 138 16.12 10.60 -5.29
CA CYS A 138 16.69 9.62 -4.38
C CYS A 138 16.98 8.29 -5.09
N PRO A 139 18.16 7.70 -4.93
CA PRO A 139 18.55 6.45 -5.56
C PRO A 139 17.51 5.35 -5.31
N LYS A 140 17.24 4.54 -6.33
CA LYS A 140 16.22 3.48 -6.23
C LYS A 140 16.55 2.48 -5.10
N TRP A 141 17.84 2.11 -4.99
CA TRP A 141 18.29 1.16 -3.95
C TRP A 141 17.99 1.63 -2.54
N LEU A 142 18.16 2.95 -2.26
CA LEU A 142 17.87 3.50 -0.93
C LEU A 142 16.37 3.40 -0.60
N SER A 143 15.52 3.65 -1.59
CA SER A 143 14.07 3.48 -1.42
C SER A 143 13.69 2.03 -1.15
N SER A 144 14.27 1.09 -1.92
CA SER A 144 14.01 -0.35 -1.74
C SER A 144 14.50 -0.83 -0.37
N VAL A 145 15.68 -0.40 0.07
CA VAL A 145 16.20 -0.72 1.41
C VAL A 145 15.25 -0.20 2.50
N LEU A 146 14.74 1.03 2.38
CA LEU A 146 13.81 1.60 3.35
C LEU A 146 12.47 0.82 3.39
N TYR A 147 11.93 0.42 2.23
CA TYR A 147 10.71 -0.38 2.17
C TYR A 147 10.90 -1.76 2.78
N ILE A 148 12.01 -2.45 2.45
CA ILE A 148 12.34 -3.75 3.00
C ILE A 148 12.56 -3.64 4.51
N ALA A 149 13.40 -2.70 4.96
CA ALA A 149 13.66 -2.50 6.39
C ALA A 149 12.36 -2.24 7.17
N MET A 150 11.47 -1.38 6.63
CA MET A 150 10.17 -1.11 7.24
C MET A 150 9.27 -2.35 7.25
N GLY A 151 9.25 -3.14 6.17
CA GLY A 151 8.47 -4.39 6.09
C GLY A 151 8.96 -5.45 7.09
N TRP A 152 10.26 -5.51 7.36
CA TRP A 152 10.88 -6.50 8.27
C TRP A 152 10.82 -6.09 9.75
N LEU A 153 10.31 -4.93 10.11
CA LEU A 153 10.09 -4.56 11.51
C LEU A 153 9.16 -5.53 12.26
N CYS A 154 8.32 -6.29 11.55
CA CYS A 154 7.49 -7.35 12.15
C CYS A 154 8.31 -8.43 12.87
N VAL A 155 9.58 -8.61 12.50
CA VAL A 155 10.48 -9.56 13.17
C VAL A 155 10.66 -9.19 14.64
N LEU A 156 10.60 -7.92 15.02
CA LEU A 156 10.67 -7.47 16.42
C LEU A 156 9.49 -7.97 17.26
N ALA A 157 8.38 -8.29 16.62
CA ALA A 157 7.18 -8.81 17.27
C ALA A 157 6.83 -10.24 16.79
N PHE A 158 7.77 -10.95 16.18
CA PHE A 158 7.54 -12.27 15.58
C PHE A 158 6.98 -13.28 16.59
N VAL A 159 7.61 -13.39 17.76
CA VAL A 159 7.17 -14.32 18.81
C VAL A 159 5.80 -13.98 19.34
N PRO A 160 5.50 -12.73 19.74
CA PRO A 160 4.15 -12.33 20.10
C PRO A 160 3.10 -12.60 19.02
N ILE A 161 3.39 -12.31 17.75
CA ILE A 161 2.47 -12.57 16.63
C ILE A 161 2.21 -14.06 16.46
N PHE A 162 3.26 -14.89 16.55
CA PHE A 162 3.14 -16.34 16.45
C PHE A 162 2.22 -16.92 17.51
N HIS A 163 2.29 -16.43 18.75
CA HIS A 163 1.43 -16.89 19.86
C HIS A 163 0.01 -16.32 19.82
N ALA A 164 -0.18 -15.14 19.21
CA ALA A 164 -1.47 -14.49 19.15
C ALA A 164 -2.36 -14.98 18.00
N LEU A 165 -1.77 -15.51 16.91
CA LEU A 165 -2.51 -15.97 15.74
C LEU A 165 -2.74 -17.49 15.77
N PRO A 166 -3.90 -17.96 15.27
CA PRO A 166 -4.05 -19.35 14.87
C PRO A 166 -3.00 -19.73 13.81
N ARG A 167 -2.51 -20.97 13.83
CA ARG A 167 -1.45 -21.44 12.94
C ARG A 167 -1.68 -21.04 11.46
N ALA A 168 -2.86 -21.31 10.94
CA ALA A 168 -3.20 -20.94 9.56
C ALA A 168 -3.09 -19.43 9.29
N GLY A 169 -3.51 -18.59 10.24
CA GLY A 169 -3.39 -17.13 10.12
C GLY A 169 -1.94 -16.67 10.09
N PHE A 170 -1.10 -17.27 10.94
CA PHE A 170 0.34 -17.00 10.95
C PHE A 170 1.02 -17.45 9.64
N ASP A 171 0.70 -18.64 9.15
CA ASP A 171 1.28 -19.17 7.91
C ASP A 171 0.92 -18.29 6.69
N TRP A 172 -0.32 -17.77 6.62
CA TRP A 172 -0.72 -16.81 5.59
C TRP A 172 0.00 -15.47 5.71
N LEU A 173 0.18 -14.96 6.93
CA LEU A 173 0.91 -13.72 7.17
C LEU A 173 2.38 -13.87 6.77
N LEU A 174 3.01 -14.98 7.13
CA LEU A 174 4.40 -15.29 6.77
C LEU A 174 4.56 -15.43 5.25
N ALA A 175 3.69 -16.19 4.60
CA ALA A 175 3.70 -16.34 3.14
C ALA A 175 3.55 -14.99 2.43
N GLY A 176 2.62 -14.15 2.90
CA GLY A 176 2.45 -12.79 2.39
C GLY A 176 3.70 -11.94 2.55
N GLY A 177 4.35 -11.99 3.72
CA GLY A 177 5.60 -11.26 3.99
C GLY A 177 6.76 -11.69 3.09
N ILE A 178 6.89 -12.99 2.83
CA ILE A 178 7.91 -13.53 1.91
C ILE A 178 7.64 -13.04 0.48
N ILE A 179 6.40 -13.18 -0.02
CA ILE A 179 6.02 -12.72 -1.37
C ILE A 179 6.23 -11.21 -1.53
N TYR A 180 6.02 -10.44 -0.47
CA TYR A 180 6.22 -8.98 -0.50
C TYR A 180 7.70 -8.57 -0.57
N THR A 181 8.64 -9.48 -0.25
CA THR A 181 10.08 -9.22 -0.25
C THR A 181 10.74 -9.56 -1.59
N ILE A 182 10.13 -10.42 -2.40
CA ILE A 182 10.61 -10.87 -3.72
C ILE A 182 10.21 -9.88 -4.81
#